data_1530f7bcffd80908813f9caf6e684f52
#
_entry.id   1530f7bcffd80908813f9caf6e684f52
#
_cell.length_a   1.000
_cell.length_b   1.000
_cell.length_c   1.000
_cell.angle_alpha   90.00
_cell.angle_beta   90.00
_cell.angle_gamma   90.00
#
_symmetry.space_group_name_H-M   'P 1'
#
loop_
_entity.id
_entity.type
_entity.pdbx_description
1 polymer ?
#
loop_
_entity_poly.entity_id
_entity_poly.type
_entity_poly.pdbx_seq_one_letter_code
_entity_poly.pdbx_strand_id
1 'polypeptide(L)'
;KFKPDTTLFSYNVSQGELNPLDESIATIWELSAGQNSYEDLSAERGFDYFYFLEAFDNGTNDSKVLNSSKFYTITNKAASLKRPAGESFEDIRVVPNPFHVSARDFQYGVSAPDRLMFLNIPPICTIRIFTERGDLIETIEHTDGSGDEAWNSITSSRQLIVSGLYIAHFEDPEGGSTIRKFTVIR
;
A
#
# COMPACT_ATOMS: atom_id res chain seq x y z
N LYS A 1 -10.09 5.27 12.84
CA LYS A 1 -8.82 5.37 12.11
C LYS A 1 -7.67 5.44 13.09
N PHE A 2 -6.62 4.73 12.88
CA PHE A 2 -5.37 4.89 13.62
C PHE A 2 -4.17 4.72 12.69
N LYS A 3 -3.09 5.46 12.97
CA LYS A 3 -1.79 5.24 12.36
C LYS A 3 -1.09 4.15 13.18
N PRO A 4 -0.44 3.16 12.56
CA PRO A 4 0.36 2.22 13.31
C PRO A 4 1.53 2.97 13.95
N ASP A 5 1.53 2.99 15.28
CA ASP A 5 2.70 3.38 16.05
C ASP A 5 3.50 2.12 16.33
N THR A 6 4.74 2.08 15.86
CA THR A 6 5.63 0.94 16.07
C THR A 6 5.88 0.62 17.54
N THR A 7 5.72 1.59 18.42
CA THR A 7 5.84 1.38 19.88
C THR A 7 4.66 0.58 20.44
N LEU A 8 3.47 0.73 19.90
CA LEU A 8 2.27 -0.01 20.31
C LEU A 8 2.32 -1.47 19.86
N PHE A 9 2.84 -1.73 18.68
CA PHE A 9 3.00 -3.10 18.18
C PHE A 9 4.09 -3.87 18.91
N SER A 10 5.18 -3.22 19.33
CA SER A 10 6.28 -3.89 20.03
C SER A 10 5.89 -4.38 21.41
N TYR A 11 4.99 -3.71 22.10
CA TYR A 11 4.56 -4.09 23.44
C TYR A 11 3.68 -5.35 23.45
N ASN A 12 2.78 -5.46 22.49
CA ASN A 12 1.76 -6.51 22.51
C ASN A 12 2.18 -7.81 21.83
N VAL A 13 3.20 -7.79 20.99
CA VAL A 13 3.78 -9.00 20.42
C VAL A 13 4.43 -9.88 21.49
N SER A 14 5.04 -9.29 22.53
CA SER A 14 5.66 -10.04 23.60
C SER A 14 4.67 -10.70 24.56
N GLN A 15 3.42 -10.25 24.61
CA GLN A 15 2.38 -10.77 25.49
C GLN A 15 1.26 -11.53 24.75
N GLY A 16 1.31 -11.60 23.41
CA GLY A 16 0.27 -12.23 22.60
C GLY A 16 -1.05 -11.44 22.56
N GLU A 17 -1.06 -10.24 23.10
CA GLU A 17 -2.21 -9.33 23.08
C GLU A 17 -1.92 -8.19 22.11
N LEU A 18 -2.60 -8.16 20.98
CA LEU A 18 -2.76 -6.95 20.21
C LEU A 18 -3.80 -6.09 20.94
N ASN A 19 -3.38 -4.98 21.53
CA ASN A 19 -4.32 -3.95 21.94
C ASN A 19 -4.34 -2.84 20.86
N PRO A 20 -5.06 -3.06 19.74
CA PRO A 20 -5.07 -2.13 18.61
C PRO A 20 -5.91 -0.87 18.91
N LEU A 21 -6.41 -0.72 20.12
CA LEU A 21 -7.49 0.19 20.44
C LEU A 21 -7.16 1.02 21.66
N ASP A 22 -5.96 1.57 21.72
CA ASP A 22 -5.75 2.74 22.56
C ASP A 22 -6.53 3.90 21.90
N GLU A 23 -7.71 4.16 22.41
CA GLU A 23 -8.61 5.22 21.92
C GLU A 23 -7.95 6.59 21.99
N SER A 24 -6.90 6.76 22.78
CA SER A 24 -6.14 8.01 22.87
C SER A 24 -5.42 8.39 21.58
N ILE A 25 -5.16 7.43 20.68
CA ILE A 25 -4.50 7.64 19.40
C ILE A 25 -5.41 7.45 18.18
N ALA A 26 -6.61 6.91 18.40
CA ALA A 26 -7.57 6.71 17.32
C ALA A 26 -8.33 8.02 17.05
N THR A 27 -8.42 8.40 15.77
CA THR A 27 -9.36 9.45 15.37
C THR A 27 -10.73 8.81 15.19
N ILE A 28 -11.73 9.28 15.93
CA ILE A 28 -13.09 8.74 15.94
C ILE A 28 -14.01 9.74 15.24
N TRP A 29 -14.86 9.24 14.35
CA TRP A 29 -15.95 9.99 13.71
C TRP A 29 -17.27 9.32 14.04
N GLU A 30 -18.21 10.10 14.48
CA GLU A 30 -19.57 9.64 14.73
C GLU A 30 -20.43 9.88 13.49
N LEU A 31 -21.07 8.83 13.02
CA LEU A 31 -21.94 8.87 11.84
C LEU A 31 -23.40 8.84 12.28
N SER A 32 -24.22 9.67 11.64
CA SER A 32 -25.66 9.70 11.90
C SER A 32 -26.35 8.41 11.44
N ALA A 33 -27.45 8.06 12.08
CA ALA A 33 -28.27 6.93 11.66
C ALA A 33 -28.74 7.09 10.21
N GLY A 34 -28.51 6.04 9.41
CA GLY A 34 -28.79 6.03 7.97
C GLY A 34 -27.63 6.49 7.07
N GLN A 35 -26.56 7.04 7.61
CA GLN A 35 -25.32 7.28 6.90
C GLN A 35 -24.54 5.98 6.77
N ASN A 36 -24.30 5.52 5.55
CA ASN A 36 -23.65 4.24 5.25
C ASN A 36 -22.29 4.38 4.55
N SER A 37 -21.81 5.61 4.42
CA SER A 37 -20.49 5.92 3.82
C SER A 37 -19.83 7.07 4.56
N TYR A 38 -18.51 7.03 4.60
CA TYR A 38 -17.68 8.09 5.16
C TYR A 38 -16.41 8.23 4.32
N GLU A 39 -16.05 9.47 3.99
CA GLU A 39 -14.82 9.80 3.29
C GLU A 39 -13.82 10.44 4.25
N ASP A 40 -12.69 9.78 4.46
CA ASP A 40 -11.60 10.29 5.31
C ASP A 40 -10.70 11.24 4.53
N LEU A 41 -10.97 12.52 4.62
CA LEU A 41 -10.17 13.58 4.00
C LEU A 41 -8.88 13.93 4.79
N SER A 42 -8.70 13.34 5.98
CA SER A 42 -7.53 13.60 6.82
C SER A 42 -6.40 12.59 6.65
N ALA A 43 -6.54 11.64 5.72
CA ALA A 43 -5.48 10.69 5.43
C ALA A 43 -4.29 11.40 4.74
N GLU A 44 -3.08 11.02 5.13
CA GLU A 44 -1.83 11.56 4.59
C GLU A 44 -1.10 10.50 3.78
N ARG A 45 -0.38 10.91 2.74
CA ARG A 45 0.44 10.00 1.94
C ARG A 45 1.63 9.49 2.74
N GLY A 46 2.02 8.23 2.47
CA GLY A 46 3.14 7.58 3.15
C GLY A 46 2.77 6.92 4.48
N PHE A 47 1.50 6.94 4.85
CA PHE A 47 1.00 6.25 6.02
C PHE A 47 0.01 5.16 5.62
N ASP A 48 0.01 4.09 6.40
CA ASP A 48 -0.96 3.00 6.32
C ASP A 48 -2.01 3.19 7.43
N TYR A 49 -3.27 3.04 7.08
CA TYR A 49 -4.39 3.26 7.99
C TYR A 49 -5.20 1.99 8.14
N PHE A 50 -5.60 1.72 9.37
CA PHE A 50 -6.56 0.68 9.69
C PHE A 50 -7.84 1.32 10.18
N TYR A 51 -8.97 0.77 9.79
CA TYR A 51 -10.28 1.26 10.16
C TYR A 51 -11.06 0.19 10.88
N PHE A 52 -11.89 0.59 11.82
CA PHE A 52 -12.92 -0.26 12.40
C PHE A 52 -14.24 0.50 12.44
N LEU A 53 -15.32 -0.25 12.50
CA LEU A 53 -16.67 0.26 12.66
C LEU A 53 -17.24 -0.26 13.97
N GLU A 54 -17.84 0.62 14.73
CA GLU A 54 -18.57 0.28 15.93
C GLU A 54 -20.00 0.82 15.82
N ALA A 55 -20.97 -0.07 15.93
CA ALA A 55 -22.36 0.32 16.04
C ALA A 55 -22.74 0.40 17.51
N PHE A 56 -23.50 1.42 17.87
CA PHE A 56 -23.99 1.60 19.22
C PHE A 56 -25.48 1.96 19.21
N ASP A 57 -26.19 1.60 20.26
CA ASP A 57 -27.56 2.01 20.45
C ASP A 57 -27.64 3.26 21.35
N ASN A 58 -28.83 3.79 21.51
CA ASN A 58 -29.06 4.97 22.35
C ASN A 58 -29.29 4.64 23.83
N GLY A 59 -29.17 3.38 24.25
CA GLY A 59 -29.36 2.93 25.61
C GLY A 59 -30.83 3.01 26.14
N THR A 60 -31.79 3.28 25.24
CA THR A 60 -33.18 3.56 25.67
C THR A 60 -33.87 2.32 26.25
N ASN A 61 -33.52 1.14 25.76
CA ASN A 61 -34.18 -0.11 26.18
C ASN A 61 -33.59 -0.72 27.46
N ASP A 62 -32.27 -0.57 27.67
CA ASP A 62 -31.55 -1.28 28.74
C ASP A 62 -30.85 -0.35 29.74
N SER A 63 -31.05 0.95 29.64
CA SER A 63 -30.35 1.97 30.44
C SER A 63 -28.84 1.94 30.31
N LYS A 64 -28.29 1.21 29.34
CA LYS A 64 -26.88 1.16 28.99
C LYS A 64 -26.74 1.18 27.48
N VAL A 65 -25.80 1.97 27.01
CA VAL A 65 -25.39 1.93 25.61
C VAL A 65 -24.70 0.59 25.32
N LEU A 66 -25.21 -0.14 24.33
CA LEU A 66 -24.62 -1.38 23.86
C LEU A 66 -23.78 -1.09 22.60
N ASN A 67 -22.57 -1.59 22.60
CA ASN A 67 -21.63 -1.40 21.51
C ASN A 67 -21.32 -2.74 20.82
N SER A 68 -21.21 -2.71 19.50
CA SER A 68 -20.72 -3.87 18.76
C SER A 68 -19.21 -4.08 18.98
N SER A 69 -18.73 -5.30 18.73
CA SER A 69 -17.31 -5.59 18.85
C SER A 69 -16.50 -4.96 17.71
N LYS A 70 -15.49 -4.20 18.06
CA LYS A 70 -14.52 -3.58 17.13
C LYS A 70 -13.65 -4.63 16.41
N PHE A 71 -13.41 -5.79 17.04
CA PHE A 71 -12.54 -6.84 16.49
C PHE A 71 -13.05 -7.46 15.19
N TYR A 72 -14.35 -7.53 15.00
CA TYR A 72 -14.94 -8.13 13.80
C TYR A 72 -14.97 -7.19 12.60
N THR A 73 -14.78 -5.90 12.85
CA THR A 73 -14.91 -4.87 11.81
C THR A 73 -13.59 -4.22 11.43
N ILE A 74 -12.52 -4.50 12.17
CA ILE A 74 -11.20 -3.97 11.85
C ILE A 74 -10.72 -4.50 10.50
N THR A 75 -10.20 -3.60 9.65
CA THR A 75 -9.60 -4.01 8.37
C THR A 75 -8.34 -4.82 8.63
N ASN A 76 -8.22 -5.98 7.98
CA ASN A 76 -7.04 -6.84 8.07
C ASN A 76 -5.92 -6.44 7.09
N LYS A 77 -6.22 -5.53 6.18
CA LYS A 77 -5.26 -4.89 5.29
C LYS A 77 -5.29 -3.39 5.51
N ALA A 78 -4.12 -2.79 5.52
CA ALA A 78 -4.00 -1.35 5.61
C ALA A 78 -4.57 -0.67 4.35
N ALA A 79 -5.25 0.45 4.55
CA ALA A 79 -5.60 1.38 3.49
C ALA A 79 -4.53 2.49 3.45
N SER A 80 -3.98 2.76 2.29
CA SER A 80 -3.02 3.85 2.08
C SER A 80 -3.47 4.73 0.92
N LEU A 81 -3.16 6.02 1.03
CA LEU A 81 -3.43 6.94 -0.07
C LEU A 81 -2.51 6.64 -1.25
N LYS A 82 -3.12 6.34 -2.37
CA LYS A 82 -2.44 6.13 -3.63
C LYS A 82 -2.36 7.42 -4.47
N ARG A 83 -1.50 7.43 -5.46
CA ARG A 83 -1.40 8.53 -6.41
C ARG A 83 -2.56 8.46 -7.42
N PRO A 84 -3.04 9.60 -7.93
CA PRO A 84 -3.94 9.57 -9.08
C PRO A 84 -3.22 8.92 -10.27
N ALA A 85 -4.00 8.29 -11.14
CA ALA A 85 -3.51 7.67 -12.37
C ALA A 85 -2.73 8.68 -13.22
N GLY A 86 -1.69 8.20 -13.91
CA GLY A 86 -0.93 8.99 -14.87
C GLY A 86 -1.72 9.24 -16.15
N GLU A 87 -1.56 10.43 -16.73
CA GLU A 87 -2.23 10.82 -17.97
C GLU A 87 -1.41 10.44 -19.21
N SER A 88 -0.13 10.18 -19.05
CA SER A 88 0.79 9.92 -20.16
C SER A 88 1.81 8.84 -19.82
N PHE A 89 2.06 7.96 -20.77
CA PHE A 89 3.16 6.98 -20.69
C PHE A 89 4.55 7.62 -20.57
N GLU A 90 4.73 8.85 -21.04
CA GLU A 90 6.00 9.56 -20.98
C GLU A 90 6.43 9.89 -19.55
N ASP A 91 5.46 10.07 -18.66
CA ASP A 91 5.68 10.46 -17.28
C ASP A 91 5.96 9.28 -16.34
N ILE A 92 5.86 8.05 -16.82
CA ILE A 92 6.12 6.87 -16.03
C ILE A 92 7.56 6.85 -15.53
N ARG A 93 7.74 6.61 -14.24
CA ARG A 93 9.03 6.55 -13.57
C ARG A 93 9.17 5.28 -12.74
N VAL A 94 10.39 4.76 -12.71
CA VAL A 94 10.80 3.68 -11.81
C VAL A 94 11.65 4.30 -10.71
N VAL A 95 11.26 4.12 -9.45
CA VAL A 95 11.90 4.79 -8.31
C VAL A 95 12.12 3.79 -7.17
N PRO A 96 13.31 3.78 -6.58
CA PRO A 96 14.53 4.52 -6.94
C PRO A 96 15.20 3.95 -8.18
N ASN A 97 15.93 4.79 -8.93
CA ASN A 97 16.74 4.35 -10.05
C ASN A 97 18.06 5.16 -10.09
N PRO A 98 19.20 4.54 -9.75
CA PRO A 98 19.39 3.12 -9.47
C PRO A 98 18.78 2.69 -8.13
N PHE A 99 18.40 1.42 -8.05
CA PHE A 99 17.95 0.78 -6.82
C PHE A 99 19.14 0.14 -6.11
N HIS A 100 19.49 0.65 -4.93
CA HIS A 100 20.57 0.12 -4.11
C HIS A 100 20.04 -0.77 -3.00
N VAL A 101 20.22 -2.08 -3.12
CA VAL A 101 19.73 -3.04 -2.11
C VAL A 101 20.38 -2.85 -0.74
N SER A 102 21.65 -2.43 -0.69
CA SER A 102 22.38 -2.20 0.55
C SER A 102 22.15 -0.83 1.19
N ALA A 103 21.60 0.13 0.46
CA ALA A 103 21.36 1.50 0.93
C ALA A 103 19.90 1.69 1.38
N ARG A 104 19.41 0.78 2.20
CA ARG A 104 18.00 0.67 2.63
C ARG A 104 17.44 1.95 3.28
N ASP A 105 18.28 2.68 3.99
CA ASP A 105 17.88 3.88 4.74
C ASP A 105 17.55 5.09 3.85
N PHE A 106 17.99 5.06 2.59
CA PHE A 106 17.81 6.17 1.64
C PHE A 106 16.68 5.95 0.63
N GLN A 107 15.94 4.83 0.72
CA GLN A 107 14.90 4.49 -0.25
C GLN A 107 13.51 4.72 0.33
N TYR A 108 12.76 3.67 0.60
CA TYR A 108 11.42 3.78 1.18
C TYR A 108 11.38 3.56 2.70
N GLY A 109 12.51 3.77 3.36
CA GLY A 109 12.67 3.61 4.80
C GLY A 109 12.79 2.14 5.22
N VAL A 110 12.92 1.95 6.53
CA VAL A 110 13.20 0.65 7.15
C VAL A 110 12.05 -0.36 6.95
N SER A 111 10.83 0.11 6.78
CA SER A 111 9.64 -0.73 6.67
C SER A 111 9.47 -1.41 5.31
N ALA A 112 10.11 -0.90 4.26
CA ALA A 112 9.97 -1.45 2.91
C ALA A 112 11.27 -1.32 2.08
N PRO A 113 12.37 -1.94 2.55
CA PRO A 113 13.71 -1.72 1.99
C PRO A 113 13.89 -2.28 0.58
N ASP A 114 13.10 -3.28 0.20
CA ASP A 114 13.22 -3.98 -1.09
C ASP A 114 12.18 -3.50 -2.12
N ARG A 115 11.53 -2.35 -1.85
CA ARG A 115 10.45 -1.84 -2.68
C ARG A 115 10.97 -0.96 -3.81
N LEU A 116 10.66 -1.36 -5.04
CA LEU A 116 10.63 -0.51 -6.22
C LEU A 116 9.21 0.00 -6.45
N MET A 117 9.08 1.24 -6.89
CA MET A 117 7.79 1.83 -7.24
C MET A 117 7.76 2.21 -8.71
N PHE A 118 6.69 1.87 -9.36
CA PHE A 118 6.32 2.39 -10.67
C PHE A 118 5.34 3.54 -10.44
N LEU A 119 5.68 4.74 -10.87
CA LEU A 119 4.92 5.95 -10.62
C LEU A 119 4.37 6.53 -11.91
N ASN A 120 3.24 7.24 -11.81
CA ASN A 120 2.52 7.87 -12.92
C ASN A 120 2.11 6.85 -13.99
N ILE A 121 1.72 5.65 -13.57
CA ILE A 121 1.21 4.61 -14.46
C ILE A 121 -0.27 4.85 -14.77
N PRO A 122 -0.79 4.32 -15.89
CA PRO A 122 -2.22 4.33 -16.19
C PRO A 122 -3.05 3.61 -15.12
N PRO A 123 -4.35 3.90 -15.02
CA PRO A 123 -5.23 3.31 -14.00
C PRO A 123 -5.37 1.77 -14.13
N ILE A 124 -5.18 1.27 -15.34
CA ILE A 124 -5.17 -0.15 -15.67
C ILE A 124 -4.02 -0.38 -16.63
N CYS A 125 -3.07 -1.24 -16.27
CA CYS A 125 -1.99 -1.64 -17.17
C CYS A 125 -1.35 -2.96 -16.72
N THR A 126 -0.71 -3.64 -17.68
CA THR A 126 0.16 -4.79 -17.40
C THR A 126 1.61 -4.33 -17.40
N ILE A 127 2.33 -4.64 -16.33
CA ILE A 127 3.76 -4.33 -16.18
C ILE A 127 4.54 -5.61 -16.31
N ARG A 128 5.38 -5.72 -17.34
CA ARG A 128 6.26 -6.88 -17.55
C ARG A 128 7.71 -6.47 -17.33
N ILE A 129 8.40 -7.21 -16.49
CA ILE A 129 9.79 -6.92 -16.11
C ILE A 129 10.69 -7.94 -16.75
N PHE A 130 11.70 -7.44 -17.47
CA PHE A 130 12.66 -8.25 -18.20
C PHE A 130 14.09 -8.01 -17.71
N THR A 131 14.92 -9.02 -17.84
CA THR A 131 16.37 -8.87 -17.75
C THR A 131 16.91 -8.10 -19.00
N GLU A 132 18.16 -7.66 -18.94
CA GLU A 132 18.85 -7.07 -20.09
C GLU A 132 18.88 -7.99 -21.33
N ARG A 133 18.82 -9.31 -21.10
CA ARG A 133 18.81 -10.32 -22.18
C ARG A 133 17.43 -10.53 -22.80
N GLY A 134 16.38 -9.93 -22.21
CA GLY A 134 15.01 -10.09 -22.66
C GLY A 134 14.24 -11.24 -21.98
N ASP A 135 14.80 -11.86 -20.94
CA ASP A 135 14.07 -12.88 -20.18
C ASP A 135 13.00 -12.22 -19.31
N LEU A 136 11.75 -12.65 -19.44
CA LEU A 136 10.65 -12.20 -18.60
C LEU A 136 10.83 -12.79 -17.19
N ILE A 137 10.86 -11.93 -16.18
CA ILE A 137 11.06 -12.34 -14.79
C ILE A 137 9.87 -12.09 -13.88
N GLU A 138 9.00 -11.13 -14.25
CA GLU A 138 7.79 -10.82 -13.48
C GLU A 138 6.72 -10.19 -14.37
N THR A 139 5.45 -10.44 -14.01
CA THR A 139 4.29 -9.78 -14.61
C THR A 139 3.37 -9.31 -13.50
N ILE A 140 3.02 -8.04 -13.50
CA ILE A 140 2.15 -7.40 -12.53
C ILE A 140 0.94 -6.86 -13.28
N GLU A 141 -0.25 -7.29 -12.86
CA GLU A 141 -1.52 -6.78 -13.37
C GLU A 141 -1.99 -5.64 -12.45
N HIS A 142 -1.85 -4.42 -12.92
CA HIS A 142 -2.30 -3.23 -12.21
C HIS A 142 -3.73 -2.89 -12.61
N THR A 143 -4.67 -2.96 -11.65
CA THR A 143 -6.11 -2.80 -11.92
C THR A 143 -6.84 -1.96 -10.89
N ASP A 144 -6.12 -1.31 -9.98
CA ASP A 144 -6.72 -0.63 -8.83
C ASP A 144 -7.04 0.85 -9.06
N GLY A 145 -6.78 1.35 -10.27
CA GLY A 145 -7.10 2.72 -10.68
C GLY A 145 -6.10 3.77 -10.18
N SER A 146 -5.04 3.36 -9.48
CA SER A 146 -4.02 4.29 -8.98
C SER A 146 -2.94 4.58 -10.04
N GLY A 147 -2.11 5.58 -9.76
CA GLY A 147 -0.94 5.91 -10.58
C GLY A 147 0.36 5.35 -10.04
N ASP A 148 0.30 4.39 -9.11
CA ASP A 148 1.49 3.80 -8.52
C ASP A 148 1.31 2.30 -8.24
N GLU A 149 2.35 1.54 -8.51
CA GLU A 149 2.41 0.11 -8.22
C GLU A 149 3.74 -0.22 -7.55
N ALA A 150 3.70 -1.10 -6.56
CA ALA A 150 4.87 -1.50 -5.80
C ALA A 150 5.33 -2.90 -6.21
N TRP A 151 6.65 -3.06 -6.38
CA TRP A 151 7.26 -4.35 -6.59
C TRP A 151 8.37 -4.59 -5.57
N ASN A 152 8.34 -5.74 -4.93
CA ASN A 152 9.28 -6.13 -3.88
C ASN A 152 10.59 -6.74 -4.39
N SER A 153 10.90 -6.59 -5.67
CA SER A 153 12.12 -7.09 -6.31
C SER A 153 12.27 -8.62 -6.29
N ILE A 154 11.13 -9.31 -6.23
CA ILE A 154 11.06 -10.79 -6.30
C ILE A 154 10.46 -11.18 -7.64
N THR A 155 11.08 -12.17 -8.29
CA THR A 155 10.61 -12.73 -9.56
C THR A 155 9.41 -13.67 -9.34
N SER A 156 8.71 -14.01 -10.42
CA SER A 156 7.64 -15.03 -10.42
C SER A 156 8.12 -16.40 -9.92
N SER A 157 9.42 -16.69 -10.03
CA SER A 157 10.06 -17.89 -9.48
C SER A 157 10.49 -17.75 -8.01
N ARG A 158 10.06 -16.68 -7.32
CA ARG A 158 10.38 -16.35 -5.92
C ARG A 158 11.87 -16.14 -5.64
N GLN A 159 12.59 -15.61 -6.60
CA GLN A 159 14.02 -15.29 -6.48
C GLN A 159 14.19 -13.76 -6.37
N LEU A 160 15.09 -13.32 -5.51
CA LEU A 160 15.50 -11.92 -5.48
C LEU A 160 16.31 -11.57 -6.73
N ILE A 161 16.04 -10.42 -7.32
CA ILE A 161 16.82 -9.91 -8.44
C ILE A 161 18.27 -9.62 -8.03
N VAL A 162 19.17 -9.75 -8.97
CA VAL A 162 20.61 -9.50 -8.78
C VAL A 162 20.99 -8.12 -9.35
N SER A 163 22.23 -7.69 -9.12
CA SER A 163 22.75 -6.47 -9.79
C SER A 163 22.69 -6.61 -11.30
N GLY A 164 22.18 -5.60 -11.96
CA GLY A 164 22.02 -5.61 -13.41
C GLY A 164 21.12 -4.51 -13.94
N LEU A 165 20.99 -4.44 -15.24
CA LEU A 165 20.03 -3.61 -15.96
C LEU A 165 18.75 -4.40 -16.19
N TYR A 166 17.63 -3.76 -15.94
CA TYR A 166 16.29 -4.31 -16.11
C TYR A 166 15.44 -3.39 -16.98
N ILE A 167 14.44 -3.98 -17.62
CA ILE A 167 13.48 -3.28 -18.48
C ILE A 167 12.08 -3.55 -17.94
N ALA A 168 11.36 -2.51 -17.59
CA ALA A 168 9.93 -2.57 -17.32
C ALA A 168 9.17 -2.11 -18.56
N HIS A 169 8.29 -2.97 -19.07
CA HIS A 169 7.37 -2.71 -20.15
C HIS A 169 5.98 -2.52 -19.59
N PHE A 170 5.36 -1.40 -19.94
CA PHE A 170 4.00 -1.03 -19.53
C PHE A 170 3.10 -1.08 -20.74
N GLU A 171 1.94 -1.71 -20.61
CA GLU A 171 0.95 -1.85 -21.69
C GLU A 171 -0.44 -1.65 -21.12
N ASP A 172 -1.22 -0.74 -21.71
CA ASP A 172 -2.62 -0.54 -21.35
C ASP A 172 -3.54 -1.46 -22.15
N PRO A 173 -4.83 -1.58 -21.78
CA PRO A 173 -5.80 -2.39 -22.51
C PRO A 173 -6.09 -1.89 -23.94
N GLU A 174 -5.77 -0.64 -24.26
CA GLU A 174 -5.99 -0.01 -25.57
C GLU A 174 -4.82 -0.27 -26.53
N GLY A 175 -3.74 -0.90 -26.05
CA GLY A 175 -2.56 -1.23 -26.83
C GLY A 175 -1.48 -0.14 -26.84
N GLY A 176 -1.66 0.92 -26.05
CA GLY A 176 -0.61 1.86 -25.74
C GLY A 176 0.50 1.21 -24.94
N SER A 177 1.75 1.49 -25.24
CA SER A 177 2.85 0.88 -24.49
C SER A 177 4.10 1.75 -24.41
N THR A 178 4.89 1.52 -23.39
CA THR A 178 6.21 2.16 -23.22
C THR A 178 7.15 1.27 -22.44
N ILE A 179 8.43 1.60 -22.47
CA ILE A 179 9.46 0.92 -21.67
C ILE A 179 10.20 1.92 -20.79
N ARG A 180 10.62 1.45 -19.61
CA ARG A 180 11.55 2.16 -18.73
C ARG A 180 12.67 1.22 -18.32
N LYS A 181 13.88 1.77 -18.31
CA LYS A 181 15.08 1.04 -17.86
C LYS A 181 15.41 1.45 -16.43
N PHE A 182 15.80 0.49 -15.63
CA PHE A 182 16.28 0.74 -14.29
C PHE A 182 17.44 -0.18 -13.93
N THR A 183 18.26 0.26 -13.01
CA THR A 183 19.47 -0.45 -12.59
C THR A 183 19.35 -0.87 -11.14
N VAL A 184 19.73 -2.11 -10.87
CA VAL A 184 19.83 -2.66 -9.51
C VAL A 184 21.31 -2.80 -9.16
N ILE A 185 21.67 -2.35 -7.96
CA ILE A 185 23.02 -2.43 -7.40
C ILE A 185 22.91 -3.11 -6.03
N ARG A 186 23.64 -4.19 -5.85
CA ARG A 186 23.75 -4.92 -4.60
C ARG A 186 25.07 -4.69 -3.89
#